data_5f5fc67f8e12597ff183e0951c87cfd8
#
_entry.id   5f5fc67f8e12597ff183e0951c87cfd8
#
_cell.length_a   1.000
_cell.length_b   1.000
_cell.length_c   1.000
_cell.angle_alpha   90.00
_cell.angle_beta   90.00
_cell.angle_gamma   90.00
#
_symmetry.space_group_name_H-M   'P 1'
#
loop_
_entity.id
_entity.type
_entity.pdbx_description
1 polymer ?
#
loop_
_entity_poly.entity_id
_entity_poly.type
_entity_poly.pdbx_seq_one_letter_code
_entity_poly.pdbx_strand_id
1 'polypeptide(L)'
;MIQRFGKTAVTAVVVAVLSWFFASPVAHADDGRSKCQHAVEKAEARLDKAIQHSGDHSREAEDRRRDLNAERQHCWEQFHQWWNGHEHRWETEQNWDHDHP
;
A
#
# COMPACT_ATOMS: atom_id res chain seq x y z
N MET A 1 33.26 44.44 -9.17
CA MET A 1 33.31 43.40 -10.21
C MET A 1 33.20 42.01 -9.65
N ILE A 2 33.94 41.71 -8.65
CA ILE A 2 33.98 40.38 -8.06
C ILE A 2 32.67 40.01 -7.40
N GLN A 3 31.96 40.98 -6.84
CA GLN A 3 30.72 40.72 -6.15
C GLN A 3 29.64 40.12 -7.05
N ARG A 4 29.69 40.39 -8.30
CA ARG A 4 28.69 39.89 -9.24
C ARG A 4 28.71 38.37 -9.35
N PHE A 5 29.86 37.81 -9.28
CA PHE A 5 30.02 36.36 -9.41
C PHE A 5 29.38 35.61 -8.24
N GLY A 6 29.53 36.16 -7.05
CA GLY A 6 28.93 35.54 -5.89
C GLY A 6 27.41 35.53 -5.94
N LYS A 7 26.84 36.57 -6.48
CA LYS A 7 25.38 36.64 -6.57
C LYS A 7 24.81 35.60 -7.51
N THR A 8 25.49 35.37 -8.60
CA THR A 8 25.04 34.39 -9.58
C THR A 8 25.04 33.00 -9.02
N ALA A 9 26.06 32.67 -8.27
CA ALA A 9 26.16 31.34 -7.68
C ALA A 9 25.02 31.03 -6.68
N VAL A 10 24.68 32.05 -5.90
CA VAL A 10 23.60 31.90 -4.91
C VAL A 10 22.27 31.65 -5.57
N THR A 11 22.01 32.33 -6.67
CA THR A 11 20.75 32.13 -7.37
C THR A 11 20.57 30.72 -7.88
N ALA A 12 21.63 30.12 -8.39
CA ALA A 12 21.55 28.75 -8.91
C ALA A 12 21.20 27.76 -7.83
N VAL A 13 21.71 27.92 -6.63
CA VAL A 13 21.42 27.01 -5.52
C VAL A 13 19.97 27.08 -5.13
N VAL A 14 19.37 28.25 -5.11
CA VAL A 14 17.97 28.40 -4.73
C VAL A 14 17.04 27.66 -5.68
N VAL A 15 17.33 27.72 -6.96
CA VAL A 15 16.50 27.02 -7.95
C VAL A 15 16.52 25.52 -7.73
N ALA A 16 17.66 24.96 -7.40
CA ALA A 16 17.78 23.52 -7.19
C ALA A 16 16.92 23.05 -6.00
N VAL A 17 16.88 23.82 -4.95
CA VAL A 17 16.11 23.46 -3.75
C VAL A 17 14.62 23.41 -4.05
N LEU A 18 14.12 24.33 -4.84
CA LEU A 18 12.70 24.37 -5.16
C LEU A 18 12.22 23.13 -5.91
N SER A 19 13.08 22.53 -6.70
CA SER A 19 12.71 21.34 -7.48
C SER A 19 12.34 20.16 -6.60
N TRP A 20 12.90 20.06 -5.43
CA TRP A 20 12.65 18.93 -4.53
C TRP A 20 11.25 18.92 -3.96
N PHE A 21 10.66 20.06 -3.78
CA PHE A 21 9.35 20.14 -3.16
C PHE A 21 8.23 19.59 -4.01
N PHE A 22 8.39 19.64 -5.31
CA PHE A 22 7.33 19.20 -6.20
C PHE A 22 7.15 17.68 -6.23
N ALA A 23 8.18 16.93 -5.91
CA ALA A 23 8.11 15.49 -5.94
C ALA A 23 7.41 14.90 -4.72
N SER A 24 7.51 15.56 -3.56
CA SER A 24 7.01 15.02 -2.30
C SER A 24 5.51 14.79 -2.24
N PRO A 25 4.65 15.70 -2.68
CA PRO A 25 3.20 15.50 -2.57
C PRO A 25 2.69 14.32 -3.38
N VAL A 26 3.32 14.02 -4.50
CA VAL A 26 2.90 12.94 -5.37
C VAL A 26 3.13 11.59 -4.70
N ALA A 27 4.24 11.43 -4.00
CA ALA A 27 4.57 10.20 -3.33
C ALA A 27 3.56 9.88 -2.22
N HIS A 28 3.07 10.89 -1.53
CA HIS A 28 2.10 10.68 -0.46
C HIS A 28 0.74 10.21 -0.94
N ALA A 29 0.33 10.60 -2.11
CA ALA A 29 -0.96 10.23 -2.66
C ALA A 29 -1.06 8.72 -2.88
N ASP A 30 0.04 8.08 -3.26
CA ASP A 30 0.05 6.65 -3.53
C ASP A 30 0.32 5.79 -2.29
N ASP A 31 0.89 6.37 -1.25
CA ASP A 31 1.31 5.64 -0.07
C ASP A 31 0.17 4.89 0.62
N GLY A 32 -0.99 5.49 0.71
CA GLY A 32 -2.11 4.86 1.37
C GLY A 32 -2.53 3.56 0.70
N ARG A 33 -2.64 3.57 -0.60
CA ARG A 33 -2.99 2.39 -1.36
C ARG A 33 -1.89 1.34 -1.32
N SER A 34 -0.67 1.77 -1.42
CA SER A 34 0.47 0.88 -1.38
C SER A 34 0.53 0.12 -0.07
N LYS A 35 0.31 0.80 1.04
CA LYS A 35 0.29 0.18 2.36
C LYS A 35 -0.84 -0.82 2.47
N CYS A 36 -2.00 -0.48 1.96
CA CYS A 36 -3.15 -1.36 1.97
C CYS A 36 -2.87 -2.63 1.16
N GLN A 37 -2.32 -2.46 -0.02
CA GLN A 37 -1.94 -3.58 -0.88
C GLN A 37 -0.96 -4.51 -0.20
N HIS A 38 0.08 -3.95 0.41
CA HIS A 38 1.08 -4.74 1.12
C HIS A 38 0.48 -5.49 2.31
N ALA A 39 -0.41 -4.84 3.05
CA ALA A 39 -1.04 -5.48 4.20
C ALA A 39 -1.87 -6.68 3.79
N VAL A 40 -2.63 -6.54 2.71
CA VAL A 40 -3.44 -7.65 2.18
C VAL A 40 -2.54 -8.77 1.67
N GLU A 41 -1.52 -8.45 0.91
CA GLU A 41 -0.60 -9.46 0.37
C GLU A 41 0.11 -10.22 1.48
N LYS A 42 0.49 -9.53 2.53
CA LYS A 42 1.12 -10.15 3.68
C LYS A 42 0.16 -11.09 4.40
N ALA A 43 -1.09 -10.67 4.56
CA ALA A 43 -2.11 -11.49 5.18
C ALA A 43 -2.43 -12.72 4.33
N GLU A 44 -2.45 -12.58 3.02
CA GLU A 44 -2.65 -13.71 2.12
C GLU A 44 -1.51 -14.72 2.23
N ALA A 45 -0.28 -14.24 2.32
CA ALA A 45 0.86 -15.11 2.47
C ALA A 45 0.80 -15.90 3.79
N ARG A 46 0.35 -15.26 4.85
CA ARG A 46 0.20 -15.91 6.15
C ARG A 46 -0.89 -16.98 6.11
N LEU A 47 -1.97 -16.70 5.41
CA LEU A 47 -3.03 -17.69 5.24
C LEU A 47 -2.54 -18.90 4.46
N ASP A 48 -1.86 -18.67 3.35
CA ASP A 48 -1.30 -19.76 2.55
C ASP A 48 -0.38 -20.63 3.37
N LYS A 49 0.45 -20.00 4.18
CA LYS A 49 1.38 -20.72 5.04
C LYS A 49 0.63 -21.56 6.08
N ALA A 50 -0.42 -21.00 6.65
CA ALA A 50 -1.24 -21.73 7.63
C ALA A 50 -1.93 -22.92 6.99
N ILE A 51 -2.42 -22.77 5.78
CA ILE A 51 -3.06 -23.86 5.05
C ILE A 51 -2.05 -24.97 4.76
N GLN A 52 -0.86 -24.61 4.32
CA GLN A 52 0.18 -25.59 4.02
C GLN A 52 0.62 -26.33 5.27
N HIS A 53 0.66 -25.65 6.40
CA HIS A 53 1.16 -26.20 7.64
C HIS A 53 0.12 -27.01 8.40
N SER A 54 -1.10 -26.53 8.45
CA SER A 54 -2.13 -27.08 9.32
C SER A 54 -3.40 -27.52 8.60
N GLY A 55 -3.54 -27.18 7.31
CA GLY A 55 -4.72 -27.54 6.53
C GLY A 55 -5.69 -26.39 6.36
N ASP A 56 -6.50 -26.50 5.31
CA ASP A 56 -7.43 -25.44 4.90
C ASP A 56 -8.52 -25.18 5.94
N HIS A 57 -8.93 -26.20 6.65
CA HIS A 57 -10.00 -26.08 7.65
C HIS A 57 -9.49 -26.01 9.08
N SER A 58 -8.19 -25.79 9.25
CA SER A 58 -7.62 -25.70 10.58
C SER A 58 -8.01 -24.39 11.26
N ARG A 59 -7.92 -24.36 12.57
CA ARG A 59 -8.15 -23.15 13.34
C ARG A 59 -7.16 -22.05 12.95
N GLU A 60 -5.92 -22.43 12.71
CA GLU A 60 -4.90 -21.48 12.30
C GLU A 60 -5.28 -20.80 10.98
N ALA A 61 -5.73 -21.60 10.01
CA ALA A 61 -6.16 -21.04 8.73
C ALA A 61 -7.37 -20.12 8.89
N GLU A 62 -8.32 -20.49 9.75
CA GLU A 62 -9.47 -19.65 10.00
C GLU A 62 -9.09 -18.31 10.63
N ASP A 63 -8.15 -18.34 11.57
CA ASP A 63 -7.67 -17.11 12.19
C ASP A 63 -7.00 -16.21 11.16
N ARG A 64 -6.19 -16.79 10.28
CA ARG A 64 -5.52 -16.01 9.23
C ARG A 64 -6.52 -15.50 8.19
N ARG A 65 -7.57 -16.24 7.95
CA ARG A 65 -8.63 -15.79 7.05
C ARG A 65 -9.36 -14.57 7.60
N ARG A 66 -9.61 -14.59 8.90
CA ARG A 66 -10.20 -13.44 9.57
C ARG A 66 -9.31 -12.23 9.51
N ASP A 67 -8.01 -12.42 9.71
CA ASP A 67 -7.04 -11.32 9.61
C ASP A 67 -7.04 -10.73 8.21
N LEU A 68 -7.06 -11.59 7.21
CA LEU A 68 -7.09 -11.15 5.82
C LEU A 68 -8.35 -10.34 5.51
N ASN A 69 -9.48 -10.81 5.97
CA ASN A 69 -10.74 -10.11 5.75
C ASN A 69 -10.77 -8.77 6.47
N ALA A 70 -10.15 -8.68 7.63
CA ALA A 70 -10.03 -7.43 8.35
C ALA A 70 -9.20 -6.42 7.57
N GLU A 71 -8.12 -6.87 6.94
CA GLU A 71 -7.30 -6.00 6.11
C GLU A 71 -8.06 -5.51 4.87
N ARG A 72 -8.80 -6.41 4.25
CA ARG A 72 -9.63 -6.04 3.10
C ARG A 72 -10.71 -5.03 3.49
N GLN A 73 -11.33 -5.23 4.64
CA GLN A 73 -12.33 -4.30 5.16
C GLN A 73 -11.72 -2.94 5.42
N HIS A 74 -10.51 -2.91 5.97
CA HIS A 74 -9.82 -1.66 6.23
C HIS A 74 -9.56 -0.88 4.94
N CYS A 75 -9.12 -1.58 3.91
CA CYS A 75 -8.92 -0.98 2.61
C CYS A 75 -10.21 -0.40 2.06
N TRP A 76 -11.27 -1.16 2.17
CA TRP A 76 -12.58 -0.74 1.68
C TRP A 76 -13.06 0.53 2.38
N GLU A 77 -12.89 0.60 3.67
CA GLU A 77 -13.33 1.75 4.44
C GLU A 77 -12.58 3.03 4.06
N GLN A 78 -11.33 2.88 3.71
CA GLN A 78 -10.51 4.04 3.35
C GLN A 78 -10.67 4.46 1.88
N PHE A 79 -10.79 3.50 0.97
CA PHE A 79 -10.71 3.79 -0.46
C PHE A 79 -11.92 3.32 -1.26
N HIS A 80 -12.87 2.65 -0.65
CA HIS A 80 -13.99 1.99 -1.34
C HIS A 80 -13.49 1.04 -2.43
N GLN A 81 -12.36 0.44 -2.18
CA GLN A 81 -11.72 -0.57 -3.01
C GLN A 81 -10.95 -1.49 -2.09
N TRP A 82 -10.74 -2.72 -2.53
CA TRP A 82 -9.89 -3.64 -1.81
C TRP A 82 -8.95 -4.34 -2.78
N TRP A 83 -7.80 -4.77 -2.28
CA TRP A 83 -6.79 -5.39 -3.12
C TRP A 83 -7.03 -6.88 -3.23
N ASN A 84 -7.16 -7.37 -4.47
CA ASN A 84 -7.27 -8.81 -4.75
C ASN A 84 -5.88 -9.32 -5.13
N GLY A 85 -5.20 -9.95 -4.20
CA GLY A 85 -3.84 -10.41 -4.43
C GLY A 85 -3.75 -11.59 -5.38
N HIS A 86 -4.80 -12.35 -5.52
CA HIS A 86 -4.81 -13.48 -6.46
C HIS A 86 -4.87 -13.00 -7.89
N GLU A 87 -5.63 -11.96 -8.17
CA GLU A 87 -5.78 -11.43 -9.51
C GLU A 87 -4.97 -10.17 -9.75
N HIS A 88 -4.26 -9.70 -8.74
CA HIS A 88 -3.40 -8.51 -8.83
C HIS A 88 -4.14 -7.28 -9.34
N ARG A 89 -5.28 -7.00 -8.76
CA ARG A 89 -6.04 -5.81 -9.14
C ARG A 89 -6.85 -5.29 -7.98
N TRP A 90 -7.25 -4.03 -8.08
CA TRP A 90 -8.17 -3.42 -7.14
C TRP A 90 -9.59 -3.75 -7.54
N GLU A 91 -10.37 -4.20 -6.57
CA GLU A 91 -11.77 -4.53 -6.78
C GLU A 91 -12.64 -3.40 -6.25
N THR A 92 -13.74 -3.16 -6.96
CA THR A 92 -14.66 -2.08 -6.60
C THR A 92 -15.96 -2.58 -5.99
N GLU A 93 -16.10 -3.87 -5.78
CA GLU A 93 -17.26 -4.48 -5.14
C GLU A 93 -16.83 -5.19 -3.87
N GLN A 94 -17.61 -5.02 -2.81
CA GLN A 94 -17.31 -5.62 -1.52
C GLN A 94 -17.74 -7.09 -1.49
N ASN A 95 -17.07 -7.90 -2.27
CA ASN A 95 -17.46 -9.28 -2.45
C ASN A 95 -16.36 -10.29 -2.10
N TRP A 96 -15.42 -9.89 -1.25
CA TRP A 96 -14.36 -10.82 -0.88
C TRP A 96 -14.87 -11.88 0.08
N ASP A 97 -14.35 -13.07 -0.10
CA ASP A 97 -14.51 -14.15 0.85
C ASP A 97 -15.95 -14.61 1.10
N HIS A 98 -16.81 -14.48 0.12
CA HIS A 98 -18.16 -14.99 0.26
C HIS A 98 -18.20 -16.51 0.27
N ASP A 99 -17.22 -17.12 -0.37
CA ASP A 99 -17.16 -18.57 -0.52
C ASP A 99 -16.39 -19.25 0.61
N HIS A 100 -15.79 -18.47 1.51
CA HIS A 100 -14.97 -18.99 2.59
C HIS A 100 -15.47 -18.43 3.90
N PRO A 101 -16.48 -19.02 4.45
CA PRO A 101 -17.04 -18.60 5.71
C PRO A 101 -16.06 -18.73 6.87
#